data_e676dd6e91de4189cfeb7926dce49c70
#
_entry.id   e676dd6e91de4189cfeb7926dce49c70
#
_cell.length_a   1.000
_cell.length_b   1.000
_cell.length_c   1.000
_cell.angle_alpha   90.00
_cell.angle_beta   90.00
_cell.angle_gamma   90.00
#
_symmetry.space_group_name_H-M   'P 1'
#
loop_
_entity.id
_entity.type
_entity.pdbx_description
1 polymer ?
#
loop_
_entity_poly.entity_id
_entity_poly.type
_entity_poly.pdbx_seq_one_letter_code
_entity_poly.pdbx_strand_id
1 'polypeptide(L)'
;MEREPLSTELDALWRRLWEEWQDNDEEDVVLDPPRLRGMEAEIPGIEGRAKTALAYLQRARYIQYRSGVGEGGIEPILYDVYEPR
;
A
#
# COMPACT_ATOMS: atom_id res chain seq x y z
N MET A 1 21.11 -3.70 -3.53
CA MET A 1 20.65 -4.39 -2.31
C MET A 1 19.35 -5.12 -2.61
N GLU A 2 19.31 -6.39 -2.30
CA GLU A 2 18.10 -7.17 -2.55
C GLU A 2 17.04 -6.90 -1.49
N ARG A 3 15.78 -6.91 -1.92
CA ARG A 3 14.66 -6.80 -1.01
C ARG A 3 14.31 -8.17 -0.46
N GLU A 4 13.83 -8.21 0.77
CA GLU A 4 13.39 -9.47 1.37
C GLU A 4 12.17 -10.01 0.62
N PRO A 5 12.08 -11.32 0.43
CA PRO A 5 10.89 -11.92 -0.17
C PRO A 5 9.65 -11.62 0.68
N LEU A 6 8.53 -11.35 0.02
CA LEU A 6 7.27 -11.07 0.68
C LEU A 6 6.44 -12.34 0.83
N SER A 7 5.63 -12.39 1.90
CA SER A 7 4.60 -13.41 2.00
C SER A 7 3.59 -13.22 0.86
N THR A 8 2.76 -14.22 0.62
CA THR A 8 1.75 -14.18 -0.43
C THR A 8 0.82 -12.97 -0.25
N GLU A 9 0.39 -12.70 0.99
CA GLU A 9 -0.52 -11.59 1.28
C GLU A 9 0.15 -10.24 1.04
N LEU A 10 1.39 -10.08 1.47
CA LEU A 10 2.12 -8.83 1.28
C LEU A 10 2.47 -8.60 -0.19
N ASP A 11 2.81 -9.66 -0.91
CA ASP A 11 3.05 -9.56 -2.35
C ASP A 11 1.79 -9.13 -3.08
N ALA A 12 0.64 -9.69 -2.72
CA ALA A 12 -0.64 -9.32 -3.32
C ALA A 12 -0.97 -7.85 -3.03
N LEU A 13 -0.73 -7.39 -1.80
CA LEU A 13 -0.96 -5.99 -1.44
C LEU A 13 -0.04 -5.06 -2.21
N TRP A 14 1.24 -5.39 -2.32
CA TRP A 14 2.21 -4.61 -3.08
C TRP A 14 1.76 -4.44 -4.54
N ARG A 15 1.34 -5.54 -5.19
CA ARG A 15 0.88 -5.50 -6.58
C ARG A 15 -0.41 -4.70 -6.71
N ARG A 16 -1.30 -4.78 -5.72
CA ARG A 16 -2.53 -3.99 -5.72
C ARG A 16 -2.24 -2.49 -5.58
N LEU A 17 -1.25 -2.14 -4.73
CA LEU A 17 -0.83 -0.75 -4.58
C LEU A 17 -0.17 -0.23 -5.86
N TRP A 18 0.58 -1.07 -6.55
CA TRP A 18 1.15 -0.72 -7.84
C TRP A 18 0.06 -0.38 -8.84
N GLU A 19 -0.99 -1.19 -8.92
CA GLU A 19 -2.13 -0.93 -9.82
C GLU A 19 -2.81 0.40 -9.48
N GLU A 20 -3.05 0.67 -8.20
CA GLU A 20 -3.67 1.94 -7.77
C GLU A 20 -2.81 3.13 -8.17
N TRP A 21 -1.51 3.01 -7.98
CA TRP A 21 -0.60 4.11 -8.29
C TRP A 21 -0.51 4.33 -9.80
N GLN A 22 -0.49 3.27 -10.60
CA GLN A 22 -0.50 3.36 -12.06
C GLN A 22 -1.81 3.96 -12.56
N ASP A 23 -2.93 3.56 -11.98
CA ASP A 23 -4.24 4.09 -12.35
C ASP A 23 -4.37 5.58 -12.02
N ASN A 24 -3.54 6.08 -11.12
CA ASN A 24 -3.50 7.49 -10.75
C ASN A 24 -2.34 8.25 -11.42
N ASP A 25 -1.86 7.73 -12.56
CA ASP A 25 -0.79 8.33 -13.36
C ASP A 25 0.51 8.54 -12.58
N GLU A 26 0.81 7.62 -11.66
CA GLU A 26 2.02 7.66 -10.82
C GLU A 26 2.09 8.94 -9.98
N GLU A 27 0.91 9.46 -9.58
CA GLU A 27 0.81 10.58 -8.67
C GLU A 27 0.32 10.12 -7.30
N ASP A 28 0.44 10.98 -6.31
CA ASP A 28 0.09 10.68 -4.93
C ASP A 28 -1.31 10.07 -4.81
N VAL A 29 -1.42 8.95 -4.11
CA VAL A 29 -2.69 8.27 -3.86
C VAL A 29 -3.00 8.31 -2.37
N VAL A 30 -4.11 8.94 -2.00
CA VAL A 30 -4.54 8.95 -0.60
C VAL A 30 -5.17 7.60 -0.30
N LEU A 31 -4.60 6.89 0.66
CA LEU A 31 -5.10 5.58 1.08
C LEU A 31 -6.10 5.78 2.23
N ASP A 32 -7.28 6.27 1.86
CA ASP A 32 -8.34 6.56 2.84
C ASP A 32 -8.98 5.26 3.37
N PRO A 33 -9.77 5.34 4.47
CA PRO A 33 -10.37 4.14 5.04
C PRO A 33 -11.20 3.30 4.07
N PRO A 34 -12.06 3.87 3.21
CA PRO A 34 -12.79 3.04 2.25
C PRO A 34 -11.87 2.29 1.29
N ARG A 35 -10.80 2.93 0.82
CA ARG A 35 -9.84 2.31 -0.08
C ARG A 35 -9.09 1.17 0.61
N LEU A 36 -8.64 1.41 1.85
CA LEU A 36 -7.94 0.39 2.63
C LEU A 36 -8.85 -0.80 2.93
N ARG A 37 -10.12 -0.54 3.28
CA ARG A 37 -11.07 -1.63 3.51
C ARG A 37 -11.33 -2.44 2.24
N GLY A 38 -11.37 -1.77 1.09
CA GLY A 38 -11.50 -2.46 -0.19
C GLY A 38 -10.33 -3.40 -0.46
N MET A 39 -9.12 -2.95 -0.19
CA MET A 39 -7.93 -3.79 -0.35
C MET A 39 -7.93 -4.96 0.62
N GLU A 40 -8.34 -4.73 1.88
CA GLU A 40 -8.44 -5.81 2.87
C GLU A 40 -9.45 -6.86 2.44
N ALA A 41 -10.55 -6.43 1.83
CA ALA A 41 -11.57 -7.37 1.36
C ALA A 41 -11.09 -8.20 0.17
N GLU A 42 -10.22 -7.64 -0.67
CA GLU A 42 -9.70 -8.34 -1.83
C GLU A 42 -8.57 -9.32 -1.50
N ILE A 43 -7.85 -9.09 -0.41
CA ILE A 43 -6.64 -9.86 -0.10
C ILE A 43 -6.83 -10.61 1.21
N PRO A 44 -7.07 -11.94 1.13
CA PRO A 44 -7.20 -12.76 2.34
C PRO A 44 -5.93 -12.68 3.19
N GLY A 45 -6.11 -12.58 4.49
CA GLY A 45 -4.99 -12.57 5.44
C GLY A 45 -4.58 -11.21 5.94
N ILE A 46 -5.06 -10.12 5.34
CA ILE A 46 -4.69 -8.77 5.80
C ILE A 46 -5.86 -8.01 6.45
N GLU A 47 -6.99 -8.66 6.68
CA GLU A 47 -8.15 -8.03 7.29
C GLU A 47 -7.78 -7.35 8.61
N GLY A 48 -8.06 -6.05 8.71
CA GLY A 48 -7.75 -5.26 9.88
C GLY A 48 -6.27 -4.94 10.04
N ARG A 49 -5.42 -5.32 9.09
CA ARG A 49 -3.97 -5.16 9.18
C ARG A 49 -3.36 -4.32 8.06
N ALA A 50 -4.18 -3.63 7.28
CA ALA A 50 -3.69 -2.90 6.12
C ALA A 50 -2.59 -1.90 6.50
N LYS A 51 -2.80 -1.12 7.56
CA LYS A 51 -1.80 -0.11 7.98
C LYS A 51 -0.50 -0.75 8.44
N THR A 52 -0.56 -1.87 9.15
CA THR A 52 0.62 -2.62 9.56
C THR A 52 1.36 -3.16 8.35
N ALA A 53 0.61 -3.68 7.37
CA ALA A 53 1.19 -4.19 6.14
C ALA A 53 1.87 -3.08 5.34
N LEU A 54 1.25 -1.89 5.26
CA LEU A 54 1.86 -0.74 4.59
C LEU A 54 3.19 -0.36 5.24
N ALA A 55 3.23 -0.32 6.58
CA ALA A 55 4.44 0.01 7.30
C ALA A 55 5.55 -1.01 7.02
N TYR A 56 5.19 -2.28 6.96
CA TYR A 56 6.15 -3.33 6.62
C TYR A 56 6.69 -3.15 5.19
N LEU A 57 5.81 -2.93 4.22
CA LEU A 57 6.22 -2.75 2.84
C LEU A 57 7.14 -1.54 2.67
N GLN A 58 6.88 -0.45 3.40
CA GLN A 58 7.75 0.72 3.37
C GLN A 58 9.12 0.41 3.97
N ARG A 59 9.14 -0.27 5.10
CA ARG A 59 10.40 -0.65 5.74
C ARG A 59 11.22 -1.58 4.85
N ALA A 60 10.55 -2.48 4.14
CA ALA A 60 11.19 -3.41 3.22
C ALA A 60 11.48 -2.77 1.85
N ARG A 61 11.15 -1.50 1.67
CA ARG A 61 11.46 -0.70 0.47
C ARG A 61 10.67 -1.07 -0.79
N TYR A 62 9.48 -1.61 -0.60
CA TYR A 62 8.59 -1.89 -1.74
C TYR A 62 7.70 -0.69 -2.08
N ILE A 63 7.40 0.17 -1.10
CA ILE A 63 6.60 1.36 -1.31
C ILE A 63 7.17 2.52 -0.50
N GLN A 64 6.73 3.74 -0.84
CA GLN A 64 6.99 4.91 -0.04
C GLN A 64 5.66 5.63 0.17
N TYR A 65 5.36 5.93 1.42
CA TYR A 65 4.20 6.74 1.75
C TYR A 65 4.55 7.73 2.86
N ARG A 66 3.76 8.78 2.97
CA ARG A 66 3.88 9.75 4.04
C ARG A 66 2.52 9.93 4.69
N SER A 67 2.49 10.51 5.88
CA SER A 67 1.24 10.86 6.53
C SER A 67 0.75 12.21 6.04
N GLY A 68 -0.53 12.29 5.73
CA GLY A 68 -1.14 13.54 5.30
C GLY A 68 -2.53 13.68 5.89
N VAL A 69 -3.11 14.87 5.78
CA VAL A 69 -4.45 15.14 6.28
C VAL A 69 -5.47 14.84 5.18
N GLY A 70 -6.41 13.96 5.45
CA GLY A 70 -7.52 13.63 4.56
C GLY A 70 -8.84 13.80 5.28
N GLU A 71 -9.94 13.41 4.62
CA GLU A 71 -11.28 13.55 5.19
C GLU A 71 -11.47 12.72 6.47
N GLY A 72 -10.78 11.60 6.58
CA GLY A 72 -10.84 10.74 7.75
C GLY A 72 -9.81 11.06 8.82
N GLY A 73 -9.09 12.18 8.71
CA GLY A 73 -8.02 12.55 9.63
C GLY A 73 -6.65 12.37 8.98
N ILE A 74 -5.69 11.79 9.72
CA ILE A 74 -4.35 11.54 9.18
C ILE A 74 -4.36 10.20 8.44
N GLU A 75 -3.98 10.25 7.17
CA GLU A 75 -4.05 9.08 6.29
C GLU A 75 -2.72 8.87 5.57
N PRO A 76 -2.39 7.62 5.19
CA PRO A 76 -1.21 7.38 4.37
C PRO A 76 -1.40 7.94 2.97
N ILE A 77 -0.38 8.60 2.46
CA ILE A 77 -0.37 9.09 1.08
C ILE A 77 0.75 8.38 0.36
N LEU A 78 0.38 7.48 -0.54
CA LEU A 78 1.32 6.68 -1.33
C LEU A 78 1.90 7.56 -2.43
N TYR A 79 3.22 7.65 -2.52
CA TYR A 79 3.85 8.52 -3.52
C TYR A 79 4.92 7.81 -4.36
N ASP A 80 5.21 6.55 -4.07
CA ASP A 80 6.12 5.76 -4.90
C ASP A 80 5.91 4.28 -4.63
N VAL A 81 6.00 3.47 -5.67
CA VAL A 81 5.87 2.01 -5.56
C VAL A 81 6.94 1.37 -6.43
N TYR A 82 7.68 0.41 -5.85
CA TYR A 82 8.64 -0.36 -6.61
C TYR A 82 7.89 -1.24 -7.61
N GLU A 83 8.31 -1.22 -8.86
CA GLU A 83 7.61 -1.95 -9.93
C GLU A 83 7.71 -3.46 -9.75
N PRO A 84 6.58 -4.18 -9.65
CA PRO A 84 6.59 -5.65 -9.66
C PRO A 84 7.04 -6.19 -11.00
N ARG A 85 7.93 -7.18 -10.98
CA ARG A 85 8.45 -7.77 -12.21
C ARG A 85 8.31 -9.26 -12.21
#